data_2008e34c759ac5889231f9ccd322e3f0
#
_entry.id   2008e34c759ac5889231f9ccd322e3f0
#
_cell.length_a   1.000
_cell.length_b   1.000
_cell.length_c   1.000
_cell.angle_alpha   90.00
_cell.angle_beta   90.00
_cell.angle_gamma   90.00
#
_symmetry.space_group_name_H-M   'P 1'
#
loop_
_entity.id
_entity.type
_entity.pdbx_description
1 polymer ?
#
loop_
_entity_poly.entity_id
_entity_poly.type
_entity_poly.pdbx_seq_one_letter_code
_entity_poly.pdbx_strand_id
1 'polypeptide(L)'
;MGYLSIWWALLILGAIALGYTIAGGFLAVLMTDVIQFGVLLAVVVFMIPLSFNAVGGVSAFIDKASEIPGFFSGTSPTYTWGWLLLWIFLNVSMIGGDWPFVQRYISVPTTRDAKKSTYLIGILYLVTPLIWYLPTMIYRVMEPGLALDLDATTMTFNGEHAYVNMSKLVLMKGMVGMMLAAMLSATLSNVSGILNVYANVYTYDIWGHKEKNRQADEKKRIKVGRLFTFVFGLVIIALSMLIPFAGGAEKVVVTLLTMVMCPLYIPSIWGLFSKRLTGNQLISAMILTWLVGIMARVIIPASVISPSLIESVAGCVLPVLILAIMEVWSARKKYEDNGYQAICEYTDPEADREPTLKEKKAVLIYSHLAVNCFCITIGVVALLLIGLLIAGDPKTLAVKGIVIGSIILMIAMILAYVIYRIIYARRLKMSS
;
A
#
# COMPACT_ATOMS: atom_id res chain seq x y z
N MET A 1 -22.43 17.07 -6.00
CA MET A 1 -21.50 16.86 -4.87
C MET A 1 -20.48 17.97 -4.91
N GLY A 2 -20.64 19.03 -4.16
CA GLY A 2 -19.81 20.22 -4.25
C GLY A 2 -19.77 21.05 -2.97
N TYR A 3 -19.92 20.43 -1.80
CA TYR A 3 -20.07 21.18 -0.56
C TYR A 3 -18.84 21.13 0.36
N LEU A 4 -17.90 20.22 0.16
CA LEU A 4 -16.66 20.19 0.91
C LEU A 4 -15.48 20.49 -0.03
N SER A 5 -14.74 21.56 0.27
CA SER A 5 -13.46 21.79 -0.39
C SER A 5 -12.50 20.67 -0.07
N ILE A 6 -11.54 20.39 -0.94
CA ILE A 6 -10.51 19.37 -0.74
C ILE A 6 -9.79 19.53 0.61
N TRP A 7 -9.64 20.76 1.07
CA TRP A 7 -9.00 21.11 2.35
C TRP A 7 -9.77 20.57 3.55
N TRP A 8 -11.09 20.75 3.57
CA TRP A 8 -11.92 20.20 4.64
C TRP A 8 -11.98 18.68 4.60
N ALA A 9 -11.98 18.08 3.41
CA ALA A 9 -11.93 16.63 3.28
C ALA A 9 -10.62 16.07 3.86
N LEU A 10 -9.47 16.65 3.51
CA LEU A 10 -8.17 16.26 4.05
C LEU A 10 -8.09 16.41 5.57
N LEU A 11 -8.59 17.53 6.11
CA LEU A 11 -8.59 17.75 7.57
C LEU A 11 -9.48 16.75 8.30
N ILE A 12 -10.70 16.52 7.85
CA ILE A 12 -11.66 15.61 8.50
C ILE A 12 -11.12 14.17 8.45
N LEU A 13 -10.69 13.71 7.28
CA LEU A 13 -10.16 12.35 7.11
C LEU A 13 -8.86 12.15 7.89
N GLY A 14 -7.96 13.12 7.86
CA GLY A 14 -6.74 13.11 8.65
C GLY A 14 -7.00 13.07 10.16
N ALA A 15 -7.96 13.86 10.63
CA ALA A 15 -8.37 13.87 12.04
C ALA A 15 -8.97 12.52 12.47
N ILE A 16 -9.81 11.89 11.63
CA ILE A 16 -10.39 10.57 11.89
C ILE A 16 -9.28 9.51 11.96
N ALA A 17 -8.38 9.48 10.96
CA ALA A 17 -7.24 8.56 10.93
C ALA A 17 -6.38 8.68 12.19
N LEU A 18 -6.04 9.91 12.54
CA LEU A 18 -5.22 10.22 13.70
C LEU A 18 -5.91 9.80 15.01
N GLY A 19 -7.20 10.09 15.14
CA GLY A 19 -7.98 9.80 16.34
C GLY A 19 -8.01 8.31 16.67
N TYR A 20 -8.38 7.45 15.70
CA TYR A 20 -8.45 6.02 15.98
C TYR A 20 -7.05 5.37 16.10
N THR A 21 -6.03 5.89 15.41
CA THR A 21 -4.66 5.38 15.52
C THR A 21 -4.08 5.65 16.92
N ILE A 22 -4.29 6.84 17.48
CA ILE A 22 -3.87 7.19 18.84
C ILE A 22 -4.59 6.34 19.90
N ALA A 23 -5.89 6.09 19.69
CA ALA A 23 -6.71 5.33 20.63
C ALA A 23 -6.38 3.84 20.63
N GLY A 24 -6.15 3.26 19.46
CA GLY A 24 -6.19 1.82 19.26
C GLY A 24 -4.86 1.08 19.30
N GLY A 25 -3.75 1.70 18.99
CA GLY A 25 -2.43 1.04 18.87
C GLY A 25 -2.37 0.00 17.73
N PHE A 26 -1.27 -0.78 17.70
CA PHE A 26 -0.97 -1.69 16.58
C PHE A 26 -2.04 -2.77 16.32
N LEU A 27 -2.54 -3.41 17.37
CA LEU A 27 -3.56 -4.47 17.22
C LEU A 27 -4.88 -3.94 16.65
N ALA A 28 -5.31 -2.76 17.09
CA ALA A 28 -6.53 -2.15 16.57
C ALA A 28 -6.37 -1.74 15.11
N VAL A 29 -5.19 -1.24 14.71
CA VAL A 29 -4.87 -0.95 13.32
C VAL A 29 -4.98 -2.23 12.48
N LEU A 30 -4.39 -3.35 12.91
CA LEU A 30 -4.50 -4.62 12.18
C LEU A 30 -5.96 -5.10 12.03
N MET A 31 -6.80 -4.93 13.07
CA MET A 31 -8.22 -5.32 12.99
C MET A 31 -9.01 -4.39 12.07
N THR A 32 -8.74 -3.09 12.11
CA THR A 32 -9.36 -2.13 11.17
C THR A 32 -8.93 -2.40 9.74
N ASP A 33 -7.68 -2.79 9.47
CA ASP A 33 -7.19 -3.16 8.14
C ASP A 33 -7.99 -4.33 7.56
N VAL A 34 -8.32 -5.34 8.38
CA VAL A 34 -9.14 -6.48 7.95
C VAL A 34 -10.56 -6.05 7.59
N ILE A 35 -11.17 -5.18 8.38
CA ILE A 35 -12.51 -4.61 8.10
C ILE A 35 -12.48 -3.82 6.80
N GLN A 36 -11.50 -2.95 6.65
CA GLN A 36 -11.33 -2.09 5.49
C GLN A 36 -11.09 -2.90 4.21
N PHE A 37 -10.27 -3.96 4.29
CA PHE A 37 -10.10 -4.90 3.20
C PHE A 37 -11.40 -5.61 2.81
N GLY A 38 -12.22 -6.00 3.79
CA GLY A 38 -13.55 -6.59 3.55
C GLY A 38 -14.47 -5.65 2.77
N VAL A 39 -14.52 -4.36 3.14
CA VAL A 39 -15.31 -3.35 2.41
C VAL A 39 -14.81 -3.18 0.97
N LEU A 40 -13.49 -3.07 0.79
CA LEU A 40 -12.87 -2.96 -0.54
C LEU A 40 -13.17 -4.15 -1.43
N LEU A 41 -12.99 -5.37 -0.90
CA LEU A 41 -13.24 -6.60 -1.65
C LEU A 41 -14.71 -6.69 -2.08
N ALA A 42 -15.63 -6.35 -1.17
CA ALA A 42 -17.05 -6.32 -1.48
C ALA A 42 -17.39 -5.37 -2.62
N VAL A 43 -16.83 -4.16 -2.62
CA VAL A 43 -17.02 -3.18 -3.70
C VAL A 43 -16.50 -3.72 -5.02
N VAL A 44 -15.32 -4.33 -5.05
CA VAL A 44 -14.73 -4.89 -6.26
C VAL A 44 -15.59 -6.00 -6.84
N VAL A 45 -16.16 -6.86 -6.01
CA VAL A 45 -17.03 -7.98 -6.43
C VAL A 45 -18.22 -7.51 -7.27
N PHE A 46 -18.80 -6.36 -6.97
CA PHE A 46 -19.91 -5.85 -7.78
C PHE A 46 -19.48 -4.83 -8.84
N MET A 47 -18.40 -4.08 -8.63
CA MET A 47 -17.93 -3.08 -9.59
C MET A 47 -17.49 -3.69 -10.93
N ILE A 48 -16.74 -4.80 -10.90
CA ILE A 48 -16.21 -5.43 -12.10
C ILE A 48 -17.35 -5.90 -13.04
N PRO A 49 -18.30 -6.75 -12.59
CA PRO A 49 -19.37 -7.21 -13.49
C PRO A 49 -20.28 -6.06 -13.94
N LEU A 50 -20.51 -5.04 -13.11
CA LEU A 50 -21.26 -3.85 -13.52
C LEU A 50 -20.54 -3.06 -14.62
N SER A 51 -19.22 -2.93 -14.51
CA SER A 51 -18.41 -2.25 -15.52
C SER A 51 -18.41 -2.99 -16.85
N PHE A 52 -18.25 -4.32 -16.83
CA PHE A 52 -18.36 -5.12 -18.06
C PHE A 52 -19.77 -5.05 -18.68
N ASN A 53 -20.81 -5.09 -17.86
CA ASN A 53 -22.18 -4.92 -18.35
C ASN A 53 -22.39 -3.56 -19.04
N ALA A 54 -21.79 -2.49 -18.52
CA ALA A 54 -21.92 -1.15 -19.09
C ALA A 54 -21.28 -1.00 -20.47
N VAL A 55 -20.17 -1.71 -20.75
CA VAL A 55 -19.50 -1.67 -22.06
C VAL A 55 -20.12 -2.63 -23.09
N GLY A 56 -21.00 -3.55 -22.66
CA GLY A 56 -21.64 -4.56 -23.48
C GLY A 56 -21.05 -5.98 -23.33
N GLY A 57 -20.30 -6.23 -22.25
CA GLY A 57 -19.68 -7.52 -21.94
C GLY A 57 -18.18 -7.56 -22.22
N VAL A 58 -17.57 -8.70 -21.89
CA VAL A 58 -16.12 -8.91 -22.05
C VAL A 58 -15.69 -8.84 -23.52
N SER A 59 -16.46 -9.45 -24.43
CA SER A 59 -16.17 -9.41 -25.87
C SER A 59 -16.17 -7.99 -26.39
N ALA A 60 -17.23 -7.22 -26.11
CA ALA A 60 -17.34 -5.83 -26.53
C ALA A 60 -16.22 -4.95 -25.95
N PHE A 61 -15.74 -5.24 -24.74
CA PHE A 61 -14.58 -4.57 -24.16
C PHE A 61 -13.32 -4.84 -24.99
N ILE A 62 -13.04 -6.11 -25.33
CA ILE A 62 -11.85 -6.50 -26.09
C ILE A 62 -11.89 -5.87 -27.48
N ASP A 63 -13.05 -5.94 -28.17
CA ASP A 63 -13.21 -5.39 -29.51
C ASP A 63 -12.95 -3.89 -29.53
N LYS A 64 -13.62 -3.12 -28.66
CA LYS A 64 -13.43 -1.67 -28.55
C LYS A 64 -12.03 -1.27 -28.07
N ALA A 65 -11.44 -2.04 -27.16
CA ALA A 65 -10.08 -1.79 -26.68
C ALA A 65 -9.04 -1.97 -27.79
N SER A 66 -9.28 -2.94 -28.71
CA SER A 66 -8.41 -3.18 -29.87
C SER A 66 -8.44 -2.04 -30.89
N GLU A 67 -9.51 -1.25 -30.94
CA GLU A 67 -9.64 -0.07 -31.78
C GLU A 67 -8.80 1.12 -31.29
N ILE A 68 -8.42 1.12 -29.99
CA ILE A 68 -7.62 2.20 -29.41
C ILE A 68 -6.13 1.92 -29.63
N PRO A 69 -5.41 2.76 -30.39
CA PRO A 69 -3.99 2.54 -30.67
C PRO A 69 -3.18 2.41 -29.39
N GLY A 70 -2.43 1.33 -29.24
CA GLY A 70 -1.54 1.10 -28.11
C GLY A 70 -2.23 0.74 -26.79
N PHE A 71 -3.53 0.46 -26.75
CA PHE A 71 -4.24 0.12 -25.51
C PHE A 71 -3.64 -1.11 -24.81
N PHE A 72 -3.28 -2.13 -25.56
CA PHE A 72 -2.60 -3.33 -25.04
C PHE A 72 -1.07 -3.23 -25.08
N SER A 73 -0.51 -2.06 -25.42
CA SER A 73 0.92 -1.84 -25.34
C SER A 73 1.35 -1.80 -23.87
N GLY A 74 2.41 -2.52 -23.51
CA GLY A 74 2.99 -2.45 -22.16
C GLY A 74 3.78 -1.16 -21.90
N THR A 75 3.89 -0.26 -22.90
CA THR A 75 4.67 0.97 -22.83
C THR A 75 3.92 2.15 -23.43
N SER A 76 4.32 3.35 -23.02
CA SER A 76 3.86 4.61 -23.58
C SER A 76 5.08 5.52 -23.86
N PRO A 77 4.90 6.65 -24.58
CA PRO A 77 5.98 7.63 -24.75
C PRO A 77 6.59 8.13 -23.42
N THR A 78 5.78 8.17 -22.36
CA THR A 78 6.20 8.58 -21.02
C THR A 78 6.82 7.44 -20.24
N TYR A 79 6.26 6.22 -20.35
CA TYR A 79 6.66 5.04 -19.58
C TYR A 79 7.27 3.99 -20.51
N THR A 80 8.56 4.16 -20.78
CA THR A 80 9.34 3.28 -21.67
C THR A 80 9.74 1.97 -20.96
N TRP A 81 10.22 0.96 -21.71
CA TRP A 81 10.77 -0.27 -21.15
C TRP A 81 11.88 -0.02 -20.13
N GLY A 82 12.75 0.95 -20.39
CA GLY A 82 13.79 1.33 -19.44
C GLY A 82 13.23 1.89 -18.15
N TRP A 83 12.19 2.72 -18.22
CA TRP A 83 11.49 3.22 -17.05
C TRP A 83 10.81 2.10 -16.27
N LEU A 84 10.16 1.14 -16.94
CA LEU A 84 9.51 0.00 -16.29
C LEU A 84 10.52 -0.88 -15.53
N LEU A 85 11.69 -1.14 -16.09
CA LEU A 85 12.75 -1.89 -15.40
C LEU A 85 13.23 -1.16 -14.14
N LEU A 86 13.44 0.16 -14.22
CA LEU A 86 13.79 0.96 -13.04
C LEU A 86 12.64 0.97 -12.01
N TRP A 87 11.40 1.01 -12.46
CA TRP A 87 10.23 0.94 -11.58
C TRP A 87 10.09 -0.40 -10.87
N ILE A 88 10.37 -1.52 -11.54
CA ILE A 88 10.45 -2.84 -10.91
C ILE A 88 11.54 -2.86 -9.84
N PHE A 89 12.74 -2.37 -10.17
CA PHE A 89 13.85 -2.30 -9.22
C PHE A 89 13.51 -1.44 -8.00
N LEU A 90 12.85 -0.31 -8.20
CA LEU A 90 12.35 0.55 -7.13
C LEU A 90 11.38 -0.20 -6.21
N ASN A 91 10.38 -0.88 -6.78
CA ASN A 91 9.39 -1.63 -5.98
C ASN A 91 10.02 -2.78 -5.20
N VAL A 92 10.97 -3.50 -5.79
CA VAL A 92 11.73 -4.55 -5.09
C VAL A 92 12.51 -3.95 -3.92
N SER A 93 13.17 -2.81 -4.13
CA SER A 93 13.92 -2.11 -3.09
C SER A 93 13.00 -1.59 -1.98
N MET A 94 11.83 -1.07 -2.34
CA MET A 94 10.81 -0.61 -1.38
C MET A 94 10.31 -1.77 -0.50
N ILE A 95 9.90 -2.87 -1.09
CA ILE A 95 9.38 -4.03 -0.33
C ILE A 95 10.46 -4.62 0.59
N GLY A 96 11.73 -4.60 0.17
CA GLY A 96 12.87 -5.11 0.96
C GLY A 96 13.39 -4.14 2.01
N GLY A 97 13.25 -2.82 1.82
CA GLY A 97 13.85 -1.78 2.67
C GLY A 97 12.89 -0.91 3.44
N ASP A 98 11.60 -0.95 3.14
CA ASP A 98 10.62 -0.11 3.82
C ASP A 98 10.13 -0.73 5.13
N TRP A 99 10.25 0.02 6.20
CA TRP A 99 9.95 -0.41 7.57
C TRP A 99 8.52 -0.93 7.79
N PRO A 100 7.46 -0.36 7.20
CA PRO A 100 6.11 -0.91 7.25
C PRO A 100 6.00 -2.37 6.76
N PHE A 101 6.77 -2.78 5.76
CA PHE A 101 6.83 -4.17 5.32
C PHE A 101 7.65 -5.03 6.28
N VAL A 102 8.84 -4.56 6.66
CA VAL A 102 9.74 -5.25 7.58
C VAL A 102 9.03 -5.54 8.91
N GLN A 103 8.32 -4.58 9.49
CA GLN A 103 7.58 -4.75 10.74
C GLN A 103 6.57 -5.91 10.67
N ARG A 104 5.91 -6.09 9.54
CA ARG A 104 4.94 -7.19 9.36
C ARG A 104 5.62 -8.56 9.34
N TYR A 105 6.81 -8.66 8.78
CA TYR A 105 7.58 -9.91 8.74
C TYR A 105 8.15 -10.29 10.11
N ILE A 106 8.65 -9.33 10.87
CA ILE A 106 9.20 -9.59 12.22
C ILE A 106 8.11 -9.77 13.29
N SER A 107 6.84 -9.44 12.99
CA SER A 107 5.73 -9.59 13.93
C SER A 107 5.15 -11.00 13.99
N VAL A 108 5.57 -11.91 13.11
CA VAL A 108 5.11 -13.31 13.11
C VAL A 108 6.06 -14.21 13.91
N PRO A 109 5.53 -15.31 14.51
CA PRO A 109 6.29 -16.12 15.46
C PRO A 109 7.48 -16.87 14.88
N THR A 110 7.43 -17.23 13.60
CA THR A 110 8.47 -18.06 12.98
C THR A 110 8.88 -17.55 11.60
N THR A 111 10.14 -17.81 11.22
CA THR A 111 10.65 -17.52 9.87
C THR A 111 9.84 -18.22 8.78
N ARG A 112 9.30 -19.43 9.06
CA ARG A 112 8.43 -20.14 8.12
C ARG A 112 7.13 -19.40 7.85
N ASP A 113 6.55 -18.78 8.87
CA ASP A 113 5.31 -17.99 8.72
C ASP A 113 5.58 -16.65 8.04
N ALA A 114 6.74 -16.03 8.28
CA ALA A 114 7.20 -14.86 7.54
C ALA A 114 7.33 -15.17 6.03
N LYS A 115 7.95 -16.27 5.66
CA LYS A 115 8.05 -16.72 4.25
C LYS A 115 6.69 -16.94 3.61
N LYS A 116 5.75 -17.61 4.30
CA LYS A 116 4.37 -17.79 3.80
C LYS A 116 3.66 -16.46 3.56
N SER A 117 3.80 -15.52 4.49
CA SER A 117 3.23 -14.16 4.36
C SER A 117 3.82 -13.45 3.14
N THR A 118 5.13 -13.56 2.91
CA THR A 118 5.81 -12.97 1.76
C THR A 118 5.29 -13.55 0.43
N TYR A 119 5.15 -14.88 0.33
CA TYR A 119 4.58 -15.52 -0.87
C TYR A 119 3.12 -15.10 -1.11
N LEU A 120 2.30 -15.03 -0.05
CA LEU A 120 0.93 -14.57 -0.16
C LEU A 120 0.85 -13.13 -0.68
N ILE A 121 1.65 -12.23 -0.11
CA ILE A 121 1.74 -10.84 -0.56
C ILE A 121 2.18 -10.79 -2.02
N GLY A 122 3.20 -11.54 -2.43
CA GLY A 122 3.67 -11.59 -3.81
C GLY A 122 2.58 -12.01 -4.80
N ILE A 123 1.81 -13.05 -4.48
CA ILE A 123 0.67 -13.48 -5.31
C ILE A 123 -0.42 -12.40 -5.38
N LEU A 124 -0.75 -11.79 -4.23
CA LEU A 124 -1.75 -10.73 -4.20
C LEU A 124 -1.31 -9.51 -5.01
N TYR A 125 -0.04 -9.08 -4.91
CA TYR A 125 0.50 -7.97 -5.73
C TYR A 125 0.49 -8.25 -7.23
N LEU A 126 0.53 -9.53 -7.64
CA LEU A 126 0.43 -9.91 -9.05
C LEU A 126 -1.03 -9.87 -9.55
N VAL A 127 -1.97 -10.31 -8.73
CA VAL A 127 -3.36 -10.53 -9.14
C VAL A 127 -4.24 -9.30 -8.90
N THR A 128 -4.10 -8.64 -7.75
CA THR A 128 -5.02 -7.57 -7.35
C THR A 128 -4.99 -6.32 -8.24
N PRO A 129 -3.84 -5.86 -8.78
CA PRO A 129 -3.84 -4.71 -9.68
C PRO A 129 -4.68 -4.95 -10.95
N LEU A 130 -4.59 -6.15 -11.52
CA LEU A 130 -5.40 -6.50 -12.70
C LEU A 130 -6.89 -6.36 -12.40
N ILE A 131 -7.32 -6.77 -11.22
CA ILE A 131 -8.72 -6.72 -10.80
C ILE A 131 -9.15 -5.28 -10.53
N TRP A 132 -8.34 -4.49 -9.83
CA TRP A 132 -8.72 -3.15 -9.38
C TRP A 132 -8.66 -2.09 -10.47
N TYR A 133 -7.78 -2.25 -11.45
CA TYR A 133 -7.70 -1.33 -12.59
C TYR A 133 -8.72 -1.62 -13.70
N LEU A 134 -9.36 -2.80 -13.73
CA LEU A 134 -10.34 -3.14 -14.76
C LEU A 134 -11.46 -2.10 -14.94
N PRO A 135 -12.11 -1.57 -13.89
CA PRO A 135 -13.15 -0.54 -14.07
C PRO A 135 -12.63 0.73 -14.75
N THR A 136 -11.42 1.16 -14.43
CA THR A 136 -10.78 2.32 -15.07
C THR A 136 -10.40 2.06 -16.51
N MET A 137 -9.90 0.87 -16.81
CA MET A 137 -9.59 0.44 -18.19
C MET A 137 -10.86 0.38 -19.04
N ILE A 138 -11.97 -0.14 -18.50
CA ILE A 138 -13.26 -0.17 -19.18
C ILE A 138 -13.78 1.25 -19.41
N TYR A 139 -13.66 2.15 -18.43
CA TYR A 139 -14.03 3.55 -18.60
C TYR A 139 -13.23 4.24 -19.70
N ARG A 140 -11.92 3.96 -19.81
CA ARG A 140 -11.07 4.46 -20.89
C ARG A 140 -11.55 4.03 -22.27
N VAL A 141 -12.07 2.80 -22.39
CA VAL A 141 -12.63 2.27 -23.65
C VAL A 141 -13.98 2.92 -23.98
N MET A 142 -14.79 3.24 -22.97
CA MET A 142 -16.09 3.90 -23.15
C MET A 142 -15.95 5.39 -23.51
N GLU A 143 -14.92 6.04 -23.00
CA GLU A 143 -14.61 7.45 -23.21
C GLU A 143 -13.18 7.61 -23.79
N PRO A 144 -12.99 7.31 -25.09
CA PRO A 144 -11.68 7.39 -25.74
C PRO A 144 -11.07 8.79 -25.72
N GLY A 145 -11.93 9.83 -25.69
CA GLY A 145 -11.56 11.23 -25.57
C GLY A 145 -11.10 11.65 -24.16
N LEU A 146 -11.08 10.73 -23.18
CA LEU A 146 -10.46 10.93 -21.89
C LEU A 146 -8.94 10.99 -22.09
N ALA A 147 -8.53 12.01 -22.82
CA ALA A 147 -7.13 12.24 -23.09
C ALA A 147 -6.37 12.33 -21.78
N LEU A 148 -5.15 11.88 -21.82
CA LEU A 148 -4.12 12.05 -20.81
C LEU A 148 -3.77 13.56 -20.59
N ASP A 149 -4.70 14.45 -20.96
CA ASP A 149 -4.52 15.88 -20.88
C ASP A 149 -4.75 16.34 -19.43
N LEU A 150 -3.75 17.05 -18.96
CA LEU A 150 -3.84 17.79 -17.69
C LEU A 150 -5.02 18.76 -17.82
N ASP A 151 -6.05 18.64 -17.00
CA ASP A 151 -7.06 19.65 -16.90
C ASP A 151 -6.42 20.96 -16.38
N ALA A 152 -6.26 21.93 -17.25
CA ALA A 152 -5.63 23.21 -16.94
C ALA A 152 -6.35 23.97 -15.81
N THR A 153 -7.60 23.64 -15.53
CA THR A 153 -8.39 24.29 -14.48
C THR A 153 -8.22 23.63 -13.11
N THR A 154 -8.05 22.31 -13.06
CA THR A 154 -7.95 21.55 -11.80
C THR A 154 -6.53 21.08 -11.47
N MET A 155 -5.59 21.22 -12.41
CA MET A 155 -4.23 20.69 -12.30
C MET A 155 -4.16 19.18 -12.04
N THR A 156 -5.24 18.45 -12.30
CA THR A 156 -5.36 17.00 -12.12
C THR A 156 -5.47 16.31 -13.46
N PHE A 157 -4.87 15.13 -13.59
CA PHE A 157 -5.06 14.30 -14.75
C PHE A 157 -6.49 13.76 -14.78
N ASN A 158 -7.18 13.89 -15.91
CA ASN A 158 -8.52 13.35 -16.09
C ASN A 158 -8.59 11.84 -15.78
N GLY A 159 -7.47 11.11 -15.94
CA GLY A 159 -7.34 9.72 -15.55
C GLY A 159 -7.52 9.44 -14.06
N GLU A 160 -7.16 10.36 -13.16
CA GLU A 160 -7.34 10.20 -11.72
C GLU A 160 -8.82 10.07 -11.31
N HIS A 161 -9.72 10.65 -12.10
CA HIS A 161 -11.17 10.59 -11.87
C HIS A 161 -11.85 9.38 -12.51
N ALA A 162 -11.15 8.59 -13.34
CA ALA A 162 -11.74 7.53 -14.14
C ALA A 162 -12.50 6.48 -13.31
N TYR A 163 -11.96 6.06 -12.16
CA TYR A 163 -12.62 5.10 -11.28
C TYR A 163 -13.91 5.66 -10.69
N VAL A 164 -13.88 6.92 -10.23
CA VAL A 164 -15.06 7.61 -9.66
C VAL A 164 -16.11 7.85 -10.73
N ASN A 165 -15.71 8.24 -11.94
CA ASN A 165 -16.61 8.46 -13.06
C ASN A 165 -17.27 7.14 -13.51
N MET A 166 -16.49 6.06 -13.61
CA MET A 166 -17.06 4.73 -13.87
C MET A 166 -18.07 4.33 -12.82
N SER A 167 -17.76 4.56 -11.53
CA SER A 167 -18.69 4.24 -10.44
C SER A 167 -20.00 5.01 -10.52
N LYS A 168 -19.96 6.32 -10.85
CA LYS A 168 -21.16 7.14 -11.05
C LYS A 168 -22.01 6.64 -12.21
N LEU A 169 -21.37 6.08 -13.25
CA LEU A 169 -22.04 5.55 -14.42
C LEU A 169 -22.79 4.25 -14.11
N VAL A 170 -22.15 3.32 -13.40
CA VAL A 170 -22.64 1.95 -13.24
C VAL A 170 -23.37 1.68 -11.92
N LEU A 171 -23.06 2.43 -10.86
CA LEU A 171 -23.61 2.17 -9.54
C LEU A 171 -24.98 2.82 -9.35
N MET A 172 -25.82 2.17 -8.57
CA MET A 172 -27.09 2.71 -8.11
C MET A 172 -26.86 3.81 -7.05
N LYS A 173 -27.89 4.62 -6.81
CA LYS A 173 -27.90 5.59 -5.71
C LYS A 173 -27.57 4.89 -4.38
N GLY A 174 -26.64 5.42 -3.60
CA GLY A 174 -26.15 4.83 -2.35
C GLY A 174 -24.94 3.92 -2.51
N MET A 175 -24.82 3.12 -3.58
CA MET A 175 -23.64 2.28 -3.83
C MET A 175 -22.38 3.12 -4.11
N VAL A 176 -22.54 4.31 -4.73
CA VAL A 176 -21.43 5.27 -4.89
C VAL A 176 -20.85 5.67 -3.53
N GLY A 177 -21.70 5.86 -2.52
CA GLY A 177 -21.25 6.12 -1.16
C GLY A 177 -20.46 4.96 -0.56
N MET A 178 -20.90 3.72 -0.78
CA MET A 178 -20.14 2.53 -0.37
C MET A 178 -18.77 2.45 -1.06
N MET A 179 -18.72 2.77 -2.35
CA MET A 179 -17.45 2.80 -3.09
C MET A 179 -16.51 3.89 -2.53
N LEU A 180 -17.01 5.09 -2.28
CA LEU A 180 -16.22 6.14 -1.65
C LEU A 180 -15.74 5.73 -0.26
N ALA A 181 -16.59 5.09 0.56
CA ALA A 181 -16.20 4.56 1.86
C ALA A 181 -15.08 3.50 1.73
N ALA A 182 -15.15 2.64 0.71
CA ALA A 182 -14.10 1.66 0.43
C ALA A 182 -12.76 2.32 0.06
N MET A 183 -12.77 3.33 -0.82
CA MET A 183 -11.56 4.08 -1.18
C MET A 183 -10.96 4.82 0.03
N LEU A 184 -11.82 5.46 0.84
CA LEU A 184 -11.40 6.12 2.07
C LEU A 184 -10.82 5.12 3.08
N SER A 185 -11.43 3.94 3.20
CA SER A 185 -10.93 2.86 4.05
C SER A 185 -9.52 2.45 3.66
N ALA A 186 -9.22 2.29 2.37
CA ALA A 186 -7.88 1.96 1.88
C ALA A 186 -6.84 3.04 2.26
N THR A 187 -7.22 4.31 2.08
CA THR A 187 -6.35 5.44 2.45
C THR A 187 -6.09 5.49 3.95
N LEU A 188 -7.15 5.34 4.76
CA LEU A 188 -7.06 5.37 6.22
C LEU A 188 -6.20 4.23 6.77
N SER A 189 -6.29 3.01 6.18
CA SER A 189 -5.44 1.86 6.52
C SER A 189 -3.96 2.18 6.34
N ASN A 190 -3.58 2.73 5.18
CA ASN A 190 -2.20 3.10 4.92
C ASN A 190 -1.69 4.18 5.89
N VAL A 191 -2.46 5.24 6.10
CA VAL A 191 -2.07 6.34 6.99
C VAL A 191 -1.88 5.84 8.42
N SER A 192 -2.81 5.06 8.95
CA SER A 192 -2.73 4.53 10.32
C SER A 192 -1.56 3.56 10.50
N GLY A 193 -1.30 2.71 9.49
CA GLY A 193 -0.17 1.80 9.47
C GLY A 193 1.16 2.54 9.56
N ILE A 194 1.37 3.53 8.69
CA ILE A 194 2.59 4.35 8.65
C ILE A 194 2.77 5.16 9.95
N LEU A 195 1.71 5.80 10.45
CA LEU A 195 1.76 6.55 11.71
C LEU A 195 2.19 5.67 12.88
N ASN A 196 1.64 4.46 12.96
CA ASN A 196 2.00 3.51 14.01
C ASN A 196 3.47 3.08 13.93
N VAL A 197 3.97 2.81 12.71
CA VAL A 197 5.39 2.47 12.49
C VAL A 197 6.31 3.59 12.95
N TYR A 198 6.10 4.81 12.47
CA TYR A 198 6.98 5.94 12.79
C TYR A 198 6.95 6.31 14.27
N ALA A 199 5.77 6.24 14.89
CA ALA A 199 5.64 6.46 16.32
C ALA A 199 6.39 5.40 17.13
N ASN A 200 6.37 4.14 16.71
CA ASN A 200 7.10 3.05 17.35
C ASN A 200 8.61 3.20 17.17
N VAL A 201 9.09 3.43 15.95
CA VAL A 201 10.53 3.68 15.69
C VAL A 201 11.04 4.84 16.54
N TYR A 202 10.31 5.96 16.58
CA TYR A 202 10.71 7.07 17.43
C TYR A 202 10.74 6.70 18.90
N THR A 203 9.72 6.02 19.39
CA THR A 203 9.57 5.70 20.82
C THR A 203 10.62 4.71 21.30
N TYR A 204 10.94 3.68 20.50
CA TYR A 204 11.85 2.62 20.90
C TYR A 204 13.30 2.90 20.50
N ASP A 205 13.53 3.37 19.27
CA ASP A 205 14.89 3.49 18.72
C ASP A 205 15.51 4.86 19.01
N ILE A 206 14.74 5.95 19.03
CA ILE A 206 15.26 7.30 19.23
C ILE A 206 15.12 7.72 20.70
N TRP A 207 13.88 7.77 21.20
CA TRP A 207 13.62 8.22 22.57
C TRP A 207 14.08 7.20 23.61
N GLY A 208 13.81 5.90 23.36
CA GLY A 208 14.17 4.80 24.24
C GLY A 208 15.66 4.49 24.27
N HIS A 209 16.41 4.86 23.22
CA HIS A 209 17.87 4.65 23.17
C HIS A 209 18.64 5.52 24.17
N LYS A 210 18.09 6.66 24.57
CA LYS A 210 18.72 7.52 25.60
C LYS A 210 18.75 6.78 26.93
N GLU A 211 19.93 6.73 27.57
CA GLU A 211 20.20 5.97 28.80
C GLU A 211 19.18 6.23 29.91
N LYS A 212 18.75 7.50 30.06
CA LYS A 212 17.70 7.94 30.98
C LYS A 212 16.33 7.29 30.73
N ASN A 213 16.04 6.87 29.53
CA ASN A 213 14.72 6.37 29.10
C ASN A 213 14.69 4.84 28.89
N ARG A 214 15.86 4.19 28.96
CA ARG A 214 16.02 2.75 28.69
C ARG A 214 15.21 1.88 29.66
N GLN A 215 15.04 2.34 30.91
CA GLN A 215 14.26 1.65 31.95
C GLN A 215 12.88 2.31 32.17
N ALA A 216 12.40 3.10 31.21
CA ALA A 216 11.12 3.76 31.34
C ALA A 216 9.97 2.75 31.40
N ASP A 217 9.02 2.99 32.34
CA ASP A 217 7.81 2.20 32.46
C ASP A 217 6.99 2.16 31.15
N GLU A 218 6.38 1.04 30.86
CA GLU A 218 5.55 0.80 29.66
C GLU A 218 4.48 1.90 29.47
N LYS A 219 3.86 2.35 30.55
CA LYS A 219 2.89 3.46 30.54
C LYS A 219 3.48 4.76 29.98
N LYS A 220 4.76 5.04 30.28
CA LYS A 220 5.46 6.22 29.78
C LYS A 220 5.77 6.07 28.29
N ARG A 221 6.18 4.88 27.84
CA ARG A 221 6.43 4.57 26.42
C ARG A 221 5.16 4.74 25.60
N ILE A 222 4.02 4.24 26.08
CA ILE A 222 2.71 4.40 25.42
C ILE A 222 2.34 5.90 25.29
N LYS A 223 2.56 6.70 26.34
CA LYS A 223 2.29 8.16 26.29
C LYS A 223 3.16 8.85 25.23
N VAL A 224 4.45 8.52 25.18
CA VAL A 224 5.39 9.07 24.20
C VAL A 224 4.96 8.63 22.78
N GLY A 225 4.66 7.36 22.59
CA GLY A 225 4.17 6.84 21.31
C GLY A 225 2.92 7.59 20.82
N ARG A 226 1.92 7.79 21.69
CA ARG A 226 0.71 8.56 21.35
C ARG A 226 1.00 10.02 20.98
N LEU A 227 1.92 10.67 21.72
CA LEU A 227 2.34 12.04 21.41
C LEU A 227 2.97 12.11 20.02
N PHE A 228 3.88 11.18 19.69
CA PHE A 228 4.54 11.19 18.38
C PHE A 228 3.63 10.74 17.27
N THR A 229 2.67 9.84 17.50
CA THR A 229 1.57 9.58 16.56
C THR A 229 0.83 10.87 16.21
N PHE A 230 0.51 11.69 17.23
CA PHE A 230 -0.16 12.99 17.04
C PHE A 230 0.70 13.96 16.23
N VAL A 231 1.98 14.13 16.60
CA VAL A 231 2.91 15.05 15.92
C VAL A 231 3.11 14.63 14.45
N PHE A 232 3.40 13.35 14.18
CA PHE A 232 3.58 12.87 12.81
C PHE A 232 2.29 12.97 12.01
N GLY A 233 1.13 12.73 12.64
CA GLY A 233 -0.16 12.90 11.97
C GLY A 233 -0.41 14.34 11.53
N LEU A 234 -0.10 15.32 12.37
CA LEU A 234 -0.17 16.73 11.99
C LEU A 234 0.77 17.08 10.83
N VAL A 235 1.99 16.54 10.86
CA VAL A 235 2.96 16.73 9.76
C VAL A 235 2.43 16.13 8.45
N ILE A 236 1.87 14.92 8.49
CA ILE A 236 1.30 14.27 7.30
C ILE A 236 0.13 15.08 6.75
N ILE A 237 -0.78 15.57 7.61
CA ILE A 237 -1.90 16.41 7.19
C ILE A 237 -1.38 17.70 6.53
N ALA A 238 -0.42 18.37 7.15
CA ALA A 238 0.16 19.60 6.61
C ALA A 238 0.84 19.37 5.25
N LEU A 239 1.63 18.30 5.11
CA LEU A 239 2.26 17.94 3.85
C LEU A 239 1.23 17.56 2.77
N SER A 240 0.16 16.84 3.14
CA SER A 240 -0.92 16.49 2.20
C SER A 240 -1.61 17.74 1.61
N MET A 241 -1.68 18.82 2.36
CA MET A 241 -2.21 20.10 1.87
C MET A 241 -1.32 20.76 0.81
N LEU A 242 -0.06 20.35 0.66
CA LEU A 242 0.84 20.88 -0.37
C LEU A 242 0.73 20.13 -1.71
N ILE A 243 0.17 18.93 -1.73
CA ILE A 243 0.10 18.06 -2.93
C ILE A 243 -0.59 18.73 -4.13
N PRO A 244 -1.75 19.43 -3.98
CA PRO A 244 -2.40 20.09 -5.11
C PRO A 244 -1.53 21.14 -5.79
N PHE A 245 -0.63 21.80 -5.03
CA PHE A 245 0.30 22.80 -5.58
C PHE A 245 1.52 22.18 -6.26
N ALA A 246 1.80 20.90 -6.03
CA ALA A 246 2.96 20.20 -6.57
C ALA A 246 2.69 19.49 -7.91
N GLY A 247 1.49 19.65 -8.48
CA GLY A 247 1.13 19.12 -9.80
C GLY A 247 0.40 17.77 -9.79
N GLY A 248 -0.33 17.48 -8.71
CA GLY A 248 -1.18 16.29 -8.58
C GLY A 248 -0.52 15.13 -7.85
N ALA A 249 -1.35 14.15 -7.47
CA ALA A 249 -0.93 13.05 -6.62
C ALA A 249 0.05 12.10 -7.32
N GLU A 250 -0.21 11.75 -8.59
CA GLU A 250 0.65 10.85 -9.37
C GLU A 250 2.09 11.38 -9.46
N LYS A 251 2.24 12.64 -9.88
CA LYS A 251 3.55 13.27 -10.03
C LYS A 251 4.31 13.32 -8.71
N VAL A 252 3.63 13.71 -7.62
CA VAL A 252 4.24 13.79 -6.29
C VAL A 252 4.69 12.41 -5.82
N VAL A 253 3.85 11.38 -6.00
CA VAL A 253 4.18 10.01 -5.61
C VAL A 253 5.37 9.48 -6.40
N VAL A 254 5.39 9.62 -7.71
CA VAL A 254 6.51 9.15 -8.55
C VAL A 254 7.80 9.86 -8.17
N THR A 255 7.77 11.19 -8.05
CA THR A 255 8.97 11.97 -7.68
C THR A 255 9.48 11.62 -6.28
N LEU A 256 8.59 11.49 -5.28
CA LEU A 256 8.99 11.10 -3.92
C LEU A 256 9.56 9.68 -3.86
N LEU A 257 8.92 8.73 -4.52
CA LEU A 257 9.41 7.35 -4.56
C LEU A 257 10.77 7.25 -5.21
N THR A 258 10.97 7.90 -6.33
CA THR A 258 12.25 7.84 -7.06
C THR A 258 13.33 8.67 -6.40
N MET A 259 13.09 9.95 -6.13
CA MET A 259 14.16 10.86 -5.68
C MET A 259 14.44 10.82 -4.18
N VAL A 260 13.47 10.41 -3.36
CA VAL A 260 13.62 10.43 -1.90
C VAL A 260 13.74 9.03 -1.33
N MET A 261 12.83 8.14 -1.67
CA MET A 261 12.72 6.84 -1.04
C MET A 261 13.76 5.83 -1.54
N CYS A 262 14.01 5.78 -2.85
CA CYS A 262 15.04 4.89 -3.41
C CYS A 262 16.44 5.11 -2.82
N PRO A 263 16.93 6.35 -2.72
CA PRO A 263 18.21 6.64 -2.05
C PRO A 263 18.27 6.22 -0.57
N LEU A 264 17.13 6.04 0.08
CA LEU A 264 17.06 5.49 1.44
C LEU A 264 17.10 3.96 1.45
N TYR A 265 16.32 3.32 0.57
CA TYR A 265 16.18 1.86 0.58
C TYR A 265 17.39 1.13 0.03
N ILE A 266 17.96 1.61 -1.07
CA ILE A 266 19.08 0.94 -1.75
C ILE A 266 20.31 0.82 -0.86
N PRO A 267 20.81 1.88 -0.19
CA PRO A 267 21.93 1.75 0.74
C PRO A 267 21.61 0.87 1.95
N SER A 268 20.38 0.92 2.47
CA SER A 268 19.96 0.07 3.59
C SER A 268 20.01 -1.42 3.23
N ILE A 269 19.53 -1.78 2.04
CA ILE A 269 19.60 -3.16 1.53
C ILE A 269 21.05 -3.55 1.21
N TRP A 270 21.81 -2.65 0.57
CA TRP A 270 23.23 -2.91 0.25
C TRP A 270 24.04 -3.21 1.49
N GLY A 271 23.79 -2.50 2.59
CA GLY A 271 24.45 -2.72 3.86
C GLY A 271 24.27 -4.12 4.45
N LEU A 272 23.19 -4.83 4.12
CA LEU A 272 22.96 -6.22 4.55
C LEU A 272 23.90 -7.21 3.84
N PHE A 273 24.40 -6.86 2.66
CA PHE A 273 25.27 -7.74 1.85
C PHE A 273 26.73 -7.28 1.79
N SER A 274 27.00 -6.03 2.17
CA SER A 274 28.35 -5.46 2.11
C SER A 274 29.17 -5.87 3.32
N LYS A 275 30.37 -6.41 3.05
CA LYS A 275 31.39 -6.76 4.06
C LYS A 275 32.27 -5.59 4.46
N ARG A 276 32.17 -4.45 3.76
CA ARG A 276 33.19 -3.40 3.79
C ARG A 276 32.65 -2.00 4.09
N LEU A 277 31.34 -1.77 3.86
CA LEU A 277 30.73 -0.48 4.06
C LEU A 277 30.20 -0.34 5.51
N THR A 278 30.61 0.72 6.17
CA THR A 278 30.09 1.10 7.49
C THR A 278 28.78 1.85 7.39
N GLY A 279 28.01 1.90 8.47
CA GLY A 279 26.78 2.69 8.53
C GLY A 279 26.98 4.17 8.17
N ASN A 280 28.10 4.79 8.56
CA ASN A 280 28.42 6.17 8.20
C ASN A 280 28.65 6.34 6.68
N GLN A 281 29.27 5.36 6.03
CA GLN A 281 29.46 5.38 4.58
C GLN A 281 28.13 5.20 3.83
N LEU A 282 27.23 4.35 4.33
CA LEU A 282 25.88 4.19 3.78
C LEU A 282 25.07 5.49 3.89
N ILE A 283 25.11 6.15 5.06
CA ILE A 283 24.46 7.46 5.25
C ILE A 283 25.07 8.52 4.31
N SER A 284 26.40 8.52 4.15
CA SER A 284 27.08 9.44 3.23
C SER A 284 26.64 9.19 1.78
N ALA A 285 26.47 7.91 1.38
CA ALA A 285 25.96 7.55 0.07
C ALA A 285 24.51 8.05 -0.14
N MET A 286 23.64 7.95 0.87
CA MET A 286 22.28 8.50 0.83
C MET A 286 22.28 10.00 0.58
N ILE A 287 23.05 10.74 1.41
CA ILE A 287 23.14 12.22 1.31
C ILE A 287 23.71 12.63 -0.05
N LEU A 288 24.79 11.99 -0.49
CA LEU A 288 25.41 12.27 -1.78
C LEU A 288 24.45 12.02 -2.94
N THR A 289 23.69 10.92 -2.90
CA THR A 289 22.69 10.61 -3.92
C THR A 289 21.61 11.68 -3.98
N TRP A 290 21.09 12.15 -2.85
CA TRP A 290 20.11 13.22 -2.81
C TRP A 290 20.67 14.53 -3.38
N LEU A 291 21.86 14.93 -2.97
CA LEU A 291 22.48 16.17 -3.46
C LEU A 291 22.67 16.13 -4.99
N VAL A 292 23.26 15.04 -5.50
CA VAL A 292 23.50 14.89 -6.94
C VAL A 292 22.19 14.78 -7.71
N GLY A 293 21.22 14.04 -7.21
CA GLY A 293 19.91 13.87 -7.82
C GLY A 293 19.13 15.19 -7.91
N ILE A 294 19.08 15.96 -6.83
CA ILE A 294 18.45 17.29 -6.81
C ILE A 294 19.19 18.25 -7.77
N MET A 295 20.51 18.26 -7.75
CA MET A 295 21.31 19.08 -8.66
C MET A 295 21.03 18.71 -10.12
N ALA A 296 21.03 17.43 -10.46
CA ALA A 296 20.71 16.97 -11.81
C ALA A 296 19.31 17.43 -12.25
N ARG A 297 18.32 17.34 -11.35
CA ARG A 297 16.93 17.76 -11.61
C ARG A 297 16.81 19.28 -11.86
N VAL A 298 17.62 20.08 -11.19
CA VAL A 298 17.63 21.55 -11.33
C VAL A 298 18.42 22.00 -12.57
N ILE A 299 19.55 21.35 -12.85
CA ILE A 299 20.48 21.79 -13.90
C ILE A 299 20.05 21.29 -15.27
N ILE A 300 19.53 20.05 -15.38
CA ILE A 300 19.18 19.47 -16.69
C ILE A 300 17.81 19.97 -17.13
N PRO A 301 17.73 20.71 -18.27
CA PRO A 301 16.43 21.19 -18.77
C PRO A 301 15.53 20.04 -19.21
N ALA A 302 14.23 20.18 -18.98
CA ALA A 302 13.22 19.21 -19.40
C ALA A 302 13.15 18.99 -20.93
N SER A 303 13.70 19.90 -21.69
CA SER A 303 13.83 19.78 -23.16
C SER A 303 14.92 18.81 -23.61
N VAL A 304 15.89 18.50 -22.74
CA VAL A 304 17.01 17.58 -23.06
C VAL A 304 16.68 16.16 -22.60
N ILE A 305 16.22 16.01 -21.38
CA ILE A 305 15.85 14.71 -20.79
C ILE A 305 14.55 14.88 -20.02
N SER A 306 13.62 13.92 -20.17
CA SER A 306 12.36 13.96 -19.44
C SER A 306 12.60 13.96 -17.93
N PRO A 307 11.89 14.77 -17.16
CA PRO A 307 12.03 14.83 -15.70
C PRO A 307 11.90 13.48 -15.01
N SER A 308 10.94 12.64 -15.44
CA SER A 308 10.71 11.30 -14.90
C SER A 308 11.90 10.37 -15.11
N LEU A 309 12.61 10.50 -16.23
CA LEU A 309 13.81 9.69 -16.46
C LEU A 309 14.98 10.16 -15.61
N ILE A 310 15.18 11.48 -15.46
CA ILE A 310 16.20 12.02 -14.55
C ILE A 310 15.95 11.52 -13.13
N GLU A 311 14.73 11.64 -12.65
CA GLU A 311 14.31 11.21 -11.31
C GLU A 311 14.55 9.71 -11.11
N SER A 312 14.18 8.89 -12.08
CA SER A 312 14.36 7.43 -12.01
C SER A 312 15.83 7.01 -12.04
N VAL A 313 16.63 7.63 -12.91
CA VAL A 313 18.08 7.35 -12.99
C VAL A 313 18.78 7.85 -11.72
N ALA A 314 18.48 9.05 -11.26
CA ALA A 314 19.07 9.62 -10.05
C ALA A 314 18.67 8.83 -8.80
N GLY A 315 17.45 8.32 -8.74
CA GLY A 315 16.96 7.55 -7.60
C GLY A 315 17.41 6.09 -7.59
N CYS A 316 17.43 5.42 -8.72
CA CYS A 316 17.71 3.98 -8.79
C CYS A 316 19.15 3.65 -9.18
N VAL A 317 19.69 4.31 -10.19
CA VAL A 317 21.02 3.97 -10.74
C VAL A 317 22.14 4.66 -9.97
N LEU A 318 21.97 5.92 -9.64
CA LEU A 318 22.99 6.71 -8.96
C LEU A 318 23.39 6.15 -7.58
N PRO A 319 22.49 5.75 -6.68
CA PRO A 319 22.88 5.17 -5.41
C PRO A 319 23.66 3.86 -5.58
N VAL A 320 23.28 3.03 -6.55
CA VAL A 320 24.00 1.78 -6.86
C VAL A 320 25.42 2.08 -7.33
N LEU A 321 25.60 3.07 -8.20
CA LEU A 321 26.92 3.49 -8.68
C LEU A 321 27.80 4.05 -7.55
N ILE A 322 27.24 4.92 -6.72
CA ILE A 322 27.95 5.49 -5.58
C ILE A 322 28.40 4.38 -4.62
N LEU A 323 27.48 3.47 -4.27
CA LEU A 323 27.79 2.36 -3.38
C LEU A 323 28.84 1.41 -3.97
N ALA A 324 28.73 1.08 -5.27
CA ALA A 324 29.74 0.25 -5.94
C ALA A 324 31.13 0.90 -5.93
N ILE A 325 31.22 2.21 -6.18
CA ILE A 325 32.47 2.97 -6.11
C ILE A 325 33.03 2.92 -4.67
N MET A 326 32.18 3.16 -3.67
CA MET A 326 32.58 3.13 -2.26
C MET A 326 33.02 1.72 -1.83
N GLU A 327 32.37 0.66 -2.32
CA GLU A 327 32.74 -0.73 -2.07
C GLU A 327 34.14 -1.05 -2.62
N VAL A 328 34.40 -0.65 -3.89
CA VAL A 328 35.73 -0.83 -4.54
C VAL A 328 36.80 -0.03 -3.80
N TRP A 329 36.49 1.19 -3.37
CA TRP A 329 37.44 2.03 -2.63
C TRP A 329 37.76 1.45 -1.25
N SER A 330 36.74 0.97 -0.52
CA SER A 330 36.92 0.29 0.76
C SER A 330 37.70 -1.02 0.62
N ALA A 331 37.49 -1.76 -0.48
CA ALA A 331 38.25 -2.98 -0.80
C ALA A 331 39.75 -2.69 -0.95
N ARG A 332 40.11 -1.59 -1.62
CA ARG A 332 41.52 -1.18 -1.80
C ARG A 332 42.19 -0.82 -0.46
N LYS A 333 41.41 -0.30 0.49
CA LYS A 333 41.90 0.04 1.83
C LYS A 333 41.93 -1.13 2.79
N LYS A 334 41.52 -2.34 2.36
CA LYS A 334 41.39 -3.56 3.19
C LYS A 334 40.55 -3.31 4.44
N TYR A 335 39.54 -2.48 4.32
CA TYR A 335 38.61 -2.21 5.40
C TYR A 335 37.54 -3.30 5.44
N GLU A 336 37.35 -3.91 6.59
CA GLU A 336 36.29 -4.89 6.85
C GLU A 336 35.43 -4.38 8.01
N ASP A 337 34.10 -4.47 7.85
CA ASP A 337 33.18 -4.08 8.91
C ASP A 337 32.85 -5.30 9.78
N ASN A 338 33.16 -5.18 11.08
CA ASN A 338 32.82 -6.22 12.05
C ASN A 338 31.30 -6.42 12.20
N GLY A 339 30.46 -5.45 11.82
CA GLY A 339 29.01 -5.58 11.83
C GLY A 339 28.48 -6.63 10.88
N TYR A 340 29.09 -6.80 9.69
CA TYR A 340 28.70 -7.86 8.76
C TYR A 340 29.03 -9.25 9.32
N GLN A 341 30.18 -9.43 9.94
CA GLN A 341 30.54 -10.70 10.59
C GLN A 341 29.56 -11.04 11.70
N ALA A 342 29.20 -10.06 12.53
CA ALA A 342 28.19 -10.26 13.58
C ALA A 342 26.81 -10.67 13.02
N ILE A 343 26.41 -10.14 11.84
CA ILE A 343 25.16 -10.55 11.17
C ILE A 343 25.27 -11.99 10.63
N CYS A 344 26.42 -12.35 10.02
CA CYS A 344 26.63 -13.70 9.50
C CYS A 344 26.75 -14.77 10.59
N GLU A 345 27.32 -14.40 11.73
CA GLU A 345 27.46 -15.27 12.91
C GLU A 345 26.17 -15.33 13.74
N TYR A 346 25.27 -14.38 13.55
CA TYR A 346 23.95 -14.39 14.18
C TYR A 346 23.11 -15.49 13.55
N THR A 347 23.23 -16.67 14.08
CA THR A 347 22.24 -17.73 13.92
C THR A 347 21.09 -17.41 14.88
N ASP A 348 19.95 -17.00 14.32
CA ASP A 348 18.75 -16.87 15.14
C ASP A 348 18.43 -18.27 15.72
N PRO A 349 18.67 -18.50 17.02
CA PRO A 349 18.41 -19.79 17.65
C PRO A 349 16.90 -20.14 17.62
N GLU A 350 16.07 -19.15 17.28
CA GLU A 350 14.62 -19.28 17.20
C GLU A 350 14.10 -19.40 15.75
N ALA A 351 14.94 -19.23 14.72
CA ALA A 351 14.53 -19.20 13.33
C ALA A 351 13.77 -20.46 12.88
N ASP A 352 14.19 -21.63 13.36
CA ASP A 352 13.61 -22.92 13.04
C ASP A 352 12.91 -23.60 14.24
N ARG A 353 12.73 -22.87 15.36
CA ARG A 353 12.02 -23.43 16.50
C ARG A 353 10.55 -23.67 16.18
N GLU A 354 10.00 -24.73 16.74
CA GLU A 354 8.55 -24.86 16.77
C GLU A 354 7.91 -23.84 17.70
N PRO A 355 6.83 -23.16 17.26
CA PRO A 355 6.12 -22.20 18.11
C PRO A 355 5.64 -22.88 19.38
N THR A 356 5.81 -22.22 20.51
CA THR A 356 5.31 -22.69 21.81
C THR A 356 3.78 -22.85 21.78
N LEU A 357 3.26 -23.68 22.66
CA LEU A 357 1.80 -23.89 22.77
C LEU A 357 1.04 -22.58 23.03
N LYS A 358 1.66 -21.65 23.78
CA LYS A 358 1.09 -20.31 24.05
C LYS A 358 1.02 -19.47 22.78
N GLU A 359 2.07 -19.47 21.96
CA GLU A 359 2.11 -18.76 20.69
C GLU A 359 1.14 -19.36 19.68
N LYS A 360 1.09 -20.72 19.54
CA LYS A 360 0.11 -21.40 18.70
C LYS A 360 -1.32 -21.02 19.08
N LYS A 361 -1.64 -20.95 20.38
CA LYS A 361 -2.96 -20.50 20.88
C LYS A 361 -3.22 -19.02 20.57
N ALA A 362 -2.24 -18.15 20.76
CA ALA A 362 -2.40 -16.71 20.46
C ALA A 362 -2.63 -16.46 18.97
N VAL A 363 -1.84 -17.06 18.09
CA VAL A 363 -2.02 -16.98 16.63
C VAL A 363 -3.40 -17.49 16.24
N LEU A 364 -3.86 -18.57 16.84
CA LEU A 364 -5.20 -19.12 16.59
C LEU A 364 -6.30 -18.13 16.98
N ILE A 365 -6.23 -17.55 18.17
CA ILE A 365 -7.23 -16.58 18.66
C ILE A 365 -7.28 -15.35 17.74
N TYR A 366 -6.12 -14.76 17.42
CA TYR A 366 -6.07 -13.56 16.57
C TYR A 366 -6.47 -13.83 15.13
N SER A 367 -6.12 -14.98 14.55
CA SER A 367 -6.56 -15.36 13.21
C SER A 367 -8.08 -15.57 13.16
N HIS A 368 -8.68 -16.21 14.15
CA HIS A 368 -10.13 -16.34 14.23
C HIS A 368 -10.82 -14.99 14.41
N LEU A 369 -10.28 -14.11 15.24
CA LEU A 369 -10.81 -12.77 15.41
C LEU A 369 -10.80 -11.99 14.09
N ALA A 370 -9.67 -11.99 13.37
CA ALA A 370 -9.54 -11.31 12.08
C ALA A 370 -10.54 -11.84 11.04
N VAL A 371 -10.66 -13.17 10.91
CA VAL A 371 -11.61 -13.76 9.95
C VAL A 371 -13.07 -13.54 10.38
N ASN A 372 -13.38 -13.55 11.67
CA ASN A 372 -14.72 -13.18 12.15
C ASN A 372 -15.05 -11.72 11.78
N CYS A 373 -14.14 -10.78 12.02
CA CYS A 373 -14.30 -9.36 11.62
C CYS A 373 -14.54 -9.24 10.12
N PHE A 374 -13.76 -9.94 9.30
CA PHE A 374 -13.92 -9.96 7.85
C PHE A 374 -15.30 -10.47 7.42
N CYS A 375 -15.74 -11.61 7.96
CA CYS A 375 -17.07 -12.19 7.65
C CYS A 375 -18.21 -11.28 8.08
N ILE A 376 -18.12 -10.67 9.26
CA ILE A 376 -19.11 -9.69 9.73
C ILE A 376 -19.18 -8.51 8.77
N THR A 377 -18.04 -7.99 8.34
CA THR A 377 -17.97 -6.87 7.40
C THR A 377 -18.63 -7.21 6.07
N ILE A 378 -18.29 -8.36 5.48
CA ILE A 378 -18.90 -8.84 4.24
C ILE A 378 -20.43 -9.01 4.42
N GLY A 379 -20.87 -9.54 5.57
CA GLY A 379 -22.30 -9.66 5.91
C GLY A 379 -23.01 -8.32 6.00
N VAL A 380 -22.40 -7.33 6.64
CA VAL A 380 -22.97 -5.97 6.74
C VAL A 380 -23.07 -5.34 5.35
N VAL A 381 -22.03 -5.45 4.50
CA VAL A 381 -22.07 -4.94 3.13
C VAL A 381 -23.16 -5.64 2.30
N ALA A 382 -23.31 -6.96 2.43
CA ALA A 382 -24.38 -7.70 1.77
C ALA A 382 -25.77 -7.21 2.20
N LEU A 383 -25.99 -6.98 3.50
CA LEU A 383 -27.25 -6.42 4.03
C LEU A 383 -27.52 -5.00 3.51
N LEU A 384 -26.49 -4.15 3.44
CA LEU A 384 -26.62 -2.81 2.86
C LEU A 384 -26.99 -2.90 1.37
N LEU A 385 -26.39 -3.80 0.60
CA LEU A 385 -26.75 -4.03 -0.80
C LEU A 385 -28.18 -4.52 -0.96
N ILE A 386 -28.68 -5.39 -0.09
CA ILE A 386 -30.08 -5.82 -0.06
C ILE A 386 -30.99 -4.63 0.20
N GLY A 387 -30.67 -3.82 1.22
CA GLY A 387 -31.42 -2.59 1.52
C GLY A 387 -31.48 -1.63 0.34
N LEU A 388 -30.36 -1.44 -0.36
CA LEU A 388 -30.29 -0.58 -1.56
C LEU A 388 -31.06 -1.15 -2.75
N LEU A 389 -31.11 -2.50 -2.91
CA LEU A 389 -31.95 -3.14 -3.93
C LEU A 389 -33.45 -2.96 -3.69
N ILE A 390 -33.85 -2.92 -2.41
CA ILE A 390 -35.25 -2.72 -2.02
C ILE A 390 -35.65 -1.25 -2.16
N ALA A 391 -34.80 -0.35 -1.69
CA ALA A 391 -35.07 1.10 -1.66
C ALA A 391 -34.67 1.83 -2.94
N GLY A 392 -33.79 1.26 -3.76
CA GLY A 392 -33.26 1.85 -4.97
C GLY A 392 -34.05 1.44 -6.22
N ASP A 393 -33.98 2.29 -7.22
CA ASP A 393 -34.50 2.00 -8.54
C ASP A 393 -33.33 1.55 -9.44
N PRO A 394 -33.16 0.22 -9.69
CA PRO A 394 -32.06 -0.26 -10.52
C PRO A 394 -32.26 0.20 -11.97
N LYS A 395 -31.24 0.77 -12.56
CA LYS A 395 -31.25 1.34 -13.92
C LYS A 395 -31.70 0.31 -14.98
N THR A 396 -31.35 -0.96 -14.78
CA THR A 396 -31.72 -2.06 -15.68
C THR A 396 -31.88 -3.38 -14.91
N LEU A 397 -32.62 -4.34 -15.51
CA LEU A 397 -32.75 -5.69 -14.96
C LEU A 397 -31.39 -6.41 -14.81
N ALA A 398 -30.46 -6.16 -15.74
CA ALA A 398 -29.11 -6.71 -15.69
C ALA A 398 -28.33 -6.21 -14.45
N VAL A 399 -28.41 -4.94 -14.11
CA VAL A 399 -27.79 -4.37 -12.91
C VAL A 399 -28.36 -5.03 -11.65
N LYS A 400 -29.68 -5.23 -11.59
CA LYS A 400 -30.33 -5.94 -10.48
C LYS A 400 -29.81 -7.37 -10.34
N GLY A 401 -29.68 -8.10 -11.44
CA GLY A 401 -29.16 -9.48 -11.46
C GLY A 401 -27.71 -9.55 -10.98
N ILE A 402 -26.85 -8.63 -11.41
CA ILE A 402 -25.43 -8.57 -11.01
C ILE A 402 -25.29 -8.29 -9.50
N VAL A 403 -26.07 -7.36 -8.95
CA VAL A 403 -26.05 -7.06 -7.52
C VAL A 403 -26.54 -8.26 -6.70
N ILE A 404 -27.60 -8.95 -7.13
CA ILE A 404 -28.08 -10.17 -6.48
C ILE A 404 -27.00 -11.27 -6.54
N GLY A 405 -26.35 -11.47 -7.69
CA GLY A 405 -25.24 -12.42 -7.82
C GLY A 405 -24.08 -12.10 -6.87
N SER A 406 -23.72 -10.82 -6.73
CA SER A 406 -22.69 -10.38 -5.79
C SER A 406 -23.07 -10.66 -4.33
N ILE A 407 -24.32 -10.47 -3.96
CA ILE A 407 -24.84 -10.80 -2.61
C ILE A 407 -24.75 -12.31 -2.37
N ILE A 408 -25.15 -13.12 -3.34
CA ILE A 408 -25.07 -14.58 -3.25
C ILE A 408 -23.62 -15.03 -3.05
N LEU A 409 -22.68 -14.45 -3.81
CA LEU A 409 -21.24 -14.73 -3.66
C LEU A 409 -20.73 -14.36 -2.25
N MET A 410 -21.12 -13.22 -1.73
CA MET A 410 -20.75 -12.80 -0.36
C MET A 410 -21.30 -13.75 0.69
N ILE A 411 -22.55 -14.19 0.57
CA ILE A 411 -23.17 -15.19 1.46
C ILE A 411 -22.43 -16.52 1.36
N ALA A 412 -22.11 -16.98 0.15
CA ALA A 412 -21.34 -18.21 -0.06
C ALA A 412 -19.96 -18.18 0.60
N MET A 413 -19.26 -17.04 0.55
CA MET A 413 -17.98 -16.85 1.25
C MET A 413 -18.13 -16.99 2.78
N ILE A 414 -19.17 -16.39 3.36
CA ILE A 414 -19.46 -16.52 4.79
C ILE A 414 -19.78 -17.96 5.16
N LEU A 415 -20.62 -18.64 4.38
CA LEU A 415 -20.98 -20.06 4.60
C LEU A 415 -19.75 -20.97 4.51
N ALA A 416 -18.90 -20.79 3.50
CA ALA A 416 -17.66 -21.54 3.37
C ALA A 416 -16.76 -21.40 4.61
N TYR A 417 -16.67 -20.19 5.15
CA TYR A 417 -15.93 -19.95 6.40
C TYR A 417 -16.57 -20.66 7.60
N VAL A 418 -17.88 -20.59 7.76
CA VAL A 418 -18.59 -21.27 8.85
C VAL A 418 -18.35 -22.79 8.79
N ILE A 419 -18.44 -23.38 7.60
CA ILE A 419 -18.14 -24.80 7.37
C ILE A 419 -16.70 -25.12 7.74
N TYR A 420 -15.74 -24.32 7.26
CA TYR A 420 -14.32 -24.47 7.62
C TYR A 420 -14.12 -24.44 9.13
N ARG A 421 -14.75 -23.50 9.82
CA ARG A 421 -14.66 -23.35 11.28
C ARG A 421 -15.19 -24.58 12.02
N ILE A 422 -16.30 -25.15 11.56
CA ILE A 422 -16.89 -26.37 12.14
C ILE A 422 -15.94 -27.56 11.96
N ILE A 423 -15.40 -27.73 10.77
CA ILE A 423 -14.44 -28.81 10.46
C ILE A 423 -13.17 -28.66 11.32
N TYR A 424 -12.64 -27.44 11.43
CA TYR A 424 -11.46 -27.17 12.19
C TYR A 424 -11.65 -27.39 13.70
N ALA A 425 -12.78 -26.95 14.26
CA ALA A 425 -13.11 -27.19 15.67
C ALA A 425 -13.23 -28.69 15.99
N ARG A 426 -13.74 -29.50 15.06
CA ARG A 426 -13.80 -30.96 15.20
C ARG A 426 -12.39 -31.58 15.20
N ARG A 427 -11.48 -31.09 14.31
CA ARG A 427 -10.08 -31.59 14.29
C ARG A 427 -9.32 -31.26 15.57
N LEU A 428 -9.52 -30.07 16.14
CA LEU A 428 -8.91 -29.70 17.43
C LEU A 428 -9.37 -30.57 18.58
N LYS A 429 -10.65 -30.96 18.62
CA LYS A 429 -11.17 -31.88 19.65
C LYS A 429 -10.66 -33.31 19.50
N MET A 430 -10.23 -33.73 18.33
CA MET A 430 -9.64 -35.06 18.09
C MET A 430 -8.14 -35.09 18.32
N SER A 431 -7.46 -33.95 18.45
CA SER A 431 -6.01 -33.82 18.70
C SER A 431 -5.68 -33.45 20.16
N SER A 432 -6.67 -33.19 20.99
CA SER A 432 -6.57 -33.02 22.44
C SER A 432 -6.95 -34.32 23.17
#